data_99b6723e76e1ff3e5b8e5d10ccb063f0
#
_entry.id   99b6723e76e1ff3e5b8e5d10ccb063f0
#
_cell.length_a   1.000
_cell.length_b   1.000
_cell.length_c   1.000
_cell.angle_alpha   90.00
_cell.angle_beta   90.00
_cell.angle_gamma   90.00
#
_symmetry.space_group_name_H-M   'P 1'
#
loop_
_entity.id
_entity.type
_entity.pdbx_description
1 polymer ?
#
loop_
_entity_poly.entity_id
_entity_poly.type
_entity_poly.pdbx_seq_one_letter_code
_entity_poly.pdbx_strand_id
1 'polypeptide(L)'
;MCNRIFIALLFTALMTTASIANAQTNEINEAIERGNELFHRGQYELAIFEYRAALQWPGTHQARAHFNIGACNYRQGRRREAAGEYRTAIKLRNGQYPSAFYALGIALQDLRQYREAREAFAQAVKSSGGKHAEALFELALESQRAGDERSAFDHYQQAITQSKDRLPACHNNLGVILARSGQLDEAMREFETALKQSRGRFVEARENLALCQQMLDSSSQRLIAALKMIEGGAGAAMRAE
;
A
#
# COMPACT_ATOMS: atom_id res chain seq x y z
N MET A 1 54.56 -30.71 -6.79
CA MET A 1 54.15 -30.36 -5.42
C MET A 1 53.52 -28.95 -5.32
N CYS A 2 54.07 -27.93 -5.98
CA CYS A 2 53.57 -26.54 -5.93
C CYS A 2 52.08 -26.36 -6.30
N ASN A 3 51.57 -27.08 -7.31
CA ASN A 3 50.21 -26.86 -7.80
C ASN A 3 49.12 -27.35 -6.81
N ARG A 4 49.39 -28.38 -6.03
CA ARG A 4 48.47 -28.93 -5.01
C ARG A 4 48.34 -28.03 -3.79
N ILE A 5 49.44 -27.38 -3.41
CA ILE A 5 49.46 -26.42 -2.27
C ILE A 5 48.73 -25.14 -2.66
N PHE A 6 48.90 -24.64 -3.89
CA PHE A 6 48.18 -23.48 -4.41
C PHE A 6 46.67 -23.68 -4.50
N ILE A 7 46.24 -24.88 -4.95
CA ILE A 7 44.81 -25.26 -5.01
C ILE A 7 44.23 -25.37 -3.59
N ALA A 8 44.97 -25.94 -2.65
CA ALA A 8 44.52 -26.04 -1.25
C ALA A 8 44.37 -24.67 -0.59
N LEU A 9 45.32 -23.75 -0.81
CA LEU A 9 45.23 -22.38 -0.30
C LEU A 9 44.10 -21.56 -0.92
N LEU A 10 43.82 -21.74 -2.22
CA LEU A 10 42.67 -21.15 -2.88
C LEU A 10 41.34 -21.71 -2.32
N PHE A 11 41.25 -23.00 -2.05
CA PHE A 11 40.06 -23.64 -1.50
C PHE A 11 39.79 -23.19 -0.05
N THR A 12 40.82 -23.08 0.79
CA THR A 12 40.70 -22.57 2.16
C THR A 12 40.32 -21.08 2.19
N ALA A 13 40.86 -20.26 1.31
CA ALA A 13 40.49 -18.85 1.18
C ALA A 13 39.03 -18.70 0.71
N LEU A 14 38.58 -19.53 -0.23
CA LEU A 14 37.21 -19.52 -0.72
C LEU A 14 36.21 -19.96 0.37
N MET A 15 36.58 -20.96 1.18
CA MET A 15 35.74 -21.43 2.29
C MET A 15 35.66 -20.40 3.44
N THR A 16 36.74 -19.70 3.74
CA THR A 16 36.74 -18.65 4.76
C THR A 16 35.90 -17.45 4.33
N THR A 17 36.02 -17.00 3.09
CA THR A 17 35.18 -15.89 2.56
C THR A 17 33.69 -16.26 2.51
N ALA A 18 33.34 -17.49 2.16
CA ALA A 18 31.96 -17.98 2.17
C ALA A 18 31.39 -18.03 3.61
N SER A 19 32.18 -18.47 4.58
CA SER A 19 31.78 -18.50 5.99
C SER A 19 31.54 -17.11 6.57
N ILE A 20 32.42 -16.14 6.25
CA ILE A 20 32.27 -14.74 6.66
C ILE A 20 31.02 -14.12 6.02
N ALA A 21 30.79 -14.35 4.72
CA ALA A 21 29.61 -13.85 4.02
C ALA A 21 28.29 -14.41 4.61
N ASN A 22 28.28 -15.69 5.00
CA ASN A 22 27.12 -16.31 5.65
C ASN A 22 26.86 -15.73 7.05
N ALA A 23 27.91 -15.55 7.86
CA ALA A 23 27.78 -14.94 9.18
C ALA A 23 27.24 -13.51 9.08
N GLN A 24 27.76 -12.72 8.15
CA GLN A 24 27.30 -11.36 7.87
C GLN A 24 25.84 -11.31 7.41
N THR A 25 25.44 -12.24 6.54
CA THR A 25 24.04 -12.33 6.07
C THR A 25 23.08 -12.65 7.22
N ASN A 26 23.49 -13.53 8.13
CA ASN A 26 22.71 -13.86 9.32
C ASN A 26 22.55 -12.65 10.24
N GLU A 27 23.63 -11.93 10.52
CA GLU A 27 23.60 -10.71 11.35
C GLU A 27 22.67 -9.63 10.78
N ILE A 28 22.71 -9.41 9.46
CA ILE A 28 21.80 -8.49 8.76
C ILE A 28 20.34 -8.92 8.93
N ASN A 29 20.05 -10.20 8.71
CA ASN A 29 18.69 -10.72 8.83
C ASN A 29 18.18 -10.60 10.27
N GLU A 30 19.00 -10.96 11.26
CA GLU A 30 18.65 -10.81 12.68
C GLU A 30 18.37 -9.36 13.06
N ALA A 31 19.18 -8.40 12.59
CA ALA A 31 18.94 -6.98 12.83
C ALA A 31 17.59 -6.53 12.25
N ILE A 32 17.27 -6.97 11.03
CA ILE A 32 15.98 -6.65 10.41
C ILE A 32 14.81 -7.29 11.19
N GLU A 33 14.93 -8.54 11.63
CA GLU A 33 13.87 -9.21 12.41
C GLU A 33 13.69 -8.56 13.78
N ARG A 34 14.77 -8.22 14.51
CA ARG A 34 14.65 -7.44 15.76
C ARG A 34 13.98 -6.09 15.52
N GLY A 35 14.33 -5.41 14.40
CA GLY A 35 13.65 -4.18 14.00
C GLY A 35 12.16 -4.37 13.75
N ASN A 36 11.76 -5.45 13.08
CA ASN A 36 10.36 -5.78 12.83
C ASN A 36 9.59 -6.03 14.14
N GLU A 37 10.16 -6.79 15.09
CA GLU A 37 9.55 -7.01 16.40
C GLU A 37 9.35 -5.70 17.16
N LEU A 38 10.36 -4.83 17.17
CA LEU A 38 10.27 -3.52 17.81
C LEU A 38 9.22 -2.63 17.14
N PHE A 39 9.12 -2.67 15.81
CA PHE A 39 8.09 -1.98 15.05
C PHE A 39 6.68 -2.42 15.48
N HIS A 40 6.44 -3.73 15.57
CA HIS A 40 5.14 -4.28 16.00
C HIS A 40 4.80 -3.92 17.45
N ARG A 41 5.79 -3.71 18.30
CA ARG A 41 5.62 -3.21 19.69
C ARG A 41 5.45 -1.68 19.76
N GLY A 42 5.47 -0.97 18.61
CA GLY A 42 5.39 0.50 18.57
C GLY A 42 6.68 1.21 18.99
N GLN A 43 7.78 0.49 19.20
CA GLN A 43 9.08 1.02 19.63
C GLN A 43 9.90 1.50 18.43
N TYR A 44 9.37 2.50 17.71
CA TYR A 44 9.85 2.91 16.40
C TYR A 44 11.29 3.42 16.39
N GLU A 45 11.75 4.13 17.42
CA GLU A 45 13.15 4.60 17.50
C GLU A 45 14.13 3.45 17.63
N LEU A 46 13.79 2.45 18.45
CA LEU A 46 14.62 1.25 18.59
C LEU A 46 14.61 0.40 17.31
N ALA A 47 13.44 0.32 16.65
CA ALA A 47 13.35 -0.35 15.34
C ALA A 47 14.25 0.33 14.28
N ILE A 48 14.27 1.67 14.24
CA ILE A 48 15.16 2.43 13.34
C ILE A 48 16.62 2.14 13.65
N PHE A 49 16.99 2.02 14.92
CA PHE A 49 18.37 1.69 15.32
C PHE A 49 18.78 0.31 14.76
N GLU A 50 17.95 -0.72 14.91
CA GLU A 50 18.20 -2.05 14.37
C GLU A 50 18.26 -2.06 12.83
N TYR A 51 17.33 -1.37 12.15
CA TYR A 51 17.37 -1.27 10.69
C TYR A 51 18.62 -0.53 10.18
N ARG A 52 19.11 0.48 10.91
CA ARG A 52 20.37 1.17 10.58
C ARG A 52 21.60 0.28 10.76
N ALA A 53 21.58 -0.64 11.72
CA ALA A 53 22.65 -1.64 11.84
C ALA A 53 22.74 -2.49 10.57
N ALA A 54 21.62 -2.88 9.96
CA ALA A 54 21.63 -3.60 8.69
C ALA A 54 22.14 -2.77 7.50
N LEU A 55 22.10 -1.42 7.56
CA LEU A 55 22.61 -0.54 6.49
C LEU A 55 24.14 -0.43 6.45
N GLN A 56 24.84 -0.89 7.46
CA GLN A 56 26.31 -0.85 7.50
C GLN A 56 26.94 -1.74 6.40
N TRP A 57 26.18 -2.69 5.88
CA TRP A 57 26.63 -3.62 4.87
C TRP A 57 25.98 -3.33 3.52
N PRO A 58 26.74 -3.32 2.40
CA PRO A 58 26.17 -3.16 1.08
C PRO A 58 25.36 -4.42 0.69
N GLY A 59 24.21 -4.23 0.04
CA GLY A 59 23.41 -5.36 -0.43
C GLY A 59 21.94 -5.04 -0.72
N THR A 60 21.24 -6.03 -1.22
CA THR A 60 19.83 -5.91 -1.62
C THR A 60 18.88 -5.66 -0.45
N HIS A 61 19.30 -5.98 0.78
CA HIS A 61 18.56 -5.73 2.02
C HIS A 61 18.43 -4.25 2.35
N GLN A 62 19.36 -3.38 1.88
CA GLN A 62 19.33 -1.94 2.15
C GLN A 62 17.99 -1.30 1.73
N ALA A 63 17.43 -1.71 0.59
CA ALA A 63 16.14 -1.21 0.15
C ALA A 63 15.01 -1.54 1.14
N ARG A 64 15.03 -2.74 1.73
CA ARG A 64 14.07 -3.15 2.77
C ARG A 64 14.29 -2.39 4.07
N ALA A 65 15.53 -2.19 4.48
CA ALA A 65 15.85 -1.42 5.67
C ALA A 65 15.38 0.04 5.55
N HIS A 66 15.66 0.72 4.43
CA HIS A 66 15.15 2.07 4.16
C HIS A 66 13.61 2.12 4.13
N PHE A 67 12.97 1.15 3.49
CA PHE A 67 11.51 1.07 3.50
C PHE A 67 10.95 0.97 4.93
N ASN A 68 11.53 0.12 5.77
CA ASN A 68 11.11 -0.07 7.16
C ASN A 68 11.40 1.16 8.04
N ILE A 69 12.54 1.84 7.85
CA ILE A 69 12.83 3.13 8.50
C ILE A 69 11.78 4.17 8.07
N GLY A 70 11.44 4.21 6.79
CA GLY A 70 10.35 5.06 6.29
C GLY A 70 9.02 4.78 6.98
N ALA A 71 8.67 3.50 7.18
CA ALA A 71 7.46 3.11 7.89
C ALA A 71 7.49 3.55 9.37
N CYS A 72 8.63 3.42 10.06
CA CYS A 72 8.80 3.93 11.42
C CYS A 72 8.61 5.46 11.48
N ASN A 73 9.27 6.20 10.60
CA ASN A 73 9.13 7.64 10.50
C ASN A 73 7.68 8.06 10.24
N TYR A 74 6.99 7.34 9.34
CA TYR A 74 5.58 7.58 9.05
C TYR A 74 4.70 7.38 10.30
N ARG A 75 4.89 6.30 11.04
CA ARG A 75 4.16 6.02 12.29
C ARG A 75 4.39 7.08 13.37
N GLN A 76 5.54 7.71 13.38
CA GLN A 76 5.90 8.80 14.32
C GLN A 76 5.45 10.19 13.84
N GLY A 77 4.74 10.29 12.73
CA GLY A 77 4.30 11.56 12.17
C GLY A 77 5.37 12.32 11.36
N ARG A 78 6.56 11.77 11.22
CA ARG A 78 7.69 12.36 10.46
C ARG A 78 7.52 12.09 8.96
N ARG A 79 6.52 12.75 8.34
CA ARG A 79 6.07 12.46 6.96
C ARG A 79 7.13 12.76 5.91
N ARG A 80 7.92 13.85 6.08
CA ARG A 80 8.96 14.24 5.12
C ARG A 80 10.12 13.25 5.14
N GLU A 81 10.55 12.83 6.32
CA GLU A 81 11.60 11.83 6.53
C GLU A 81 11.17 10.48 5.95
N ALA A 82 9.93 10.08 6.20
CA ALA A 82 9.36 8.86 5.63
C ALA A 82 9.42 8.88 4.09
N ALA A 83 8.97 9.97 3.47
CA ALA A 83 9.02 10.12 2.01
C ALA A 83 10.46 10.05 1.46
N GLY A 84 11.44 10.61 2.18
CA GLY A 84 12.86 10.51 1.83
C GLY A 84 13.37 9.07 1.83
N GLU A 85 13.06 8.32 2.89
CA GLU A 85 13.44 6.93 3.05
C GLU A 85 12.79 6.03 1.99
N TYR A 86 11.51 6.24 1.67
CA TYR A 86 10.83 5.50 0.60
C TYR A 86 11.44 5.78 -0.78
N ARG A 87 11.80 7.05 -1.09
CA ARG A 87 12.52 7.38 -2.34
C ARG A 87 13.86 6.66 -2.43
N THR A 88 14.61 6.58 -1.33
CA THR A 88 15.85 5.85 -1.25
C THR A 88 15.65 4.35 -1.51
N ALA A 89 14.66 3.75 -0.88
CA ALA A 89 14.29 2.34 -1.09
C ALA A 89 13.92 2.06 -2.56
N ILE A 90 13.15 2.93 -3.19
CA ILE A 90 12.77 2.86 -4.62
C ILE A 90 14.01 2.92 -5.52
N LYS A 91 14.92 3.86 -5.25
CA LYS A 91 16.16 4.02 -6.02
C LYS A 91 17.03 2.76 -5.94
N LEU A 92 17.19 2.19 -4.75
CA LEU A 92 17.98 0.97 -4.51
C LEU A 92 17.39 -0.27 -5.22
N ARG A 93 16.11 -0.25 -5.54
CA ARG A 93 15.41 -1.30 -6.31
C ARG A 93 15.22 -0.94 -7.79
N ASN A 94 15.93 0.07 -8.29
CA ASN A 94 15.81 0.54 -9.67
C ASN A 94 14.36 0.81 -10.11
N GLY A 95 13.55 1.36 -9.21
CA GLY A 95 12.13 1.62 -9.47
C GLY A 95 11.21 0.38 -9.43
N GLN A 96 11.71 -0.79 -9.04
CA GLN A 96 10.92 -2.02 -8.94
C GLN A 96 10.55 -2.32 -7.47
N TYR A 97 9.79 -1.37 -6.87
CA TYR A 97 9.35 -1.52 -5.48
C TYR A 97 7.92 -0.95 -5.28
N PRO A 98 6.88 -1.70 -5.71
CA PRO A 98 5.49 -1.23 -5.67
C PRO A 98 5.04 -0.75 -4.29
N SER A 99 5.33 -1.52 -3.24
CA SER A 99 4.95 -1.15 -1.87
C SER A 99 5.60 0.15 -1.39
N ALA A 100 6.84 0.44 -1.82
CA ALA A 100 7.51 1.68 -1.47
C ALA A 100 6.93 2.88 -2.22
N PHE A 101 6.54 2.71 -3.48
CA PHE A 101 5.80 3.73 -4.23
C PHE A 101 4.44 4.03 -3.60
N TYR A 102 3.70 3.00 -3.20
CA TYR A 102 2.42 3.18 -2.51
C TYR A 102 2.60 3.92 -1.18
N ALA A 103 3.54 3.49 -0.33
CA ALA A 103 3.84 4.14 0.93
C ALA A 103 4.31 5.59 0.76
N LEU A 104 5.09 5.87 -0.30
CA LEU A 104 5.47 7.23 -0.69
C LEU A 104 4.25 8.06 -1.05
N GLY A 105 3.32 7.51 -1.85
CA GLY A 105 2.07 8.17 -2.22
C GLY A 105 1.25 8.58 -1.00
N ILE A 106 1.07 7.68 -0.04
CA ILE A 106 0.37 7.98 1.23
C ILE A 106 1.08 9.09 2.03
N ALA A 107 2.40 9.02 2.15
CA ALA A 107 3.16 10.07 2.86
C ALA A 107 3.03 11.45 2.17
N LEU A 108 3.01 11.47 0.84
CA LEU A 108 2.83 12.69 0.04
C LEU A 108 1.40 13.26 0.14
N GLN A 109 0.37 12.39 0.19
CA GLN A 109 -1.02 12.84 0.47
C GLN A 109 -1.12 13.54 1.83
N ASP A 110 -0.52 12.97 2.88
CA ASP A 110 -0.50 13.58 4.21
C ASP A 110 0.25 14.94 4.21
N LEU A 111 1.22 15.10 3.32
CA LEU A 111 1.94 16.37 3.08
C LEU A 111 1.17 17.33 2.16
N ARG A 112 -0.02 16.95 1.68
CA ARG A 112 -0.84 17.66 0.70
C ARG A 112 -0.17 17.85 -0.67
N GLN A 113 0.80 17.03 -0.98
CA GLN A 113 1.50 16.98 -2.27
C GLN A 113 0.75 16.01 -3.22
N TYR A 114 -0.50 16.35 -3.55
CA TYR A 114 -1.43 15.45 -4.22
C TYR A 114 -0.98 15.03 -5.63
N ARG A 115 -0.30 15.93 -6.36
CA ARG A 115 0.20 15.61 -7.70
C ARG A 115 1.27 14.52 -7.63
N GLU A 116 2.25 14.71 -6.76
CA GLU A 116 3.33 13.74 -6.56
C GLU A 116 2.80 12.42 -5.96
N ALA A 117 1.80 12.49 -5.09
CA ALA A 117 1.13 11.30 -4.54
C ALA A 117 0.49 10.46 -5.65
N ARG A 118 -0.27 11.10 -6.56
CA ARG A 118 -0.87 10.42 -7.71
C ARG A 118 0.19 9.78 -8.61
N GLU A 119 1.29 10.48 -8.89
CA GLU A 119 2.40 9.94 -9.66
C GLU A 119 3.01 8.70 -8.96
N ALA A 120 3.17 8.74 -7.63
CA ALA A 120 3.68 7.61 -6.86
C ALA A 120 2.71 6.40 -6.89
N PHE A 121 1.40 6.61 -6.75
CA PHE A 121 0.42 5.53 -6.90
C PHE A 121 0.42 4.94 -8.31
N ALA A 122 0.51 5.77 -9.34
CA ALA A 122 0.62 5.28 -10.73
C ALA A 122 1.89 4.42 -10.93
N GLN A 123 3.01 4.81 -10.33
CA GLN A 123 4.23 4.00 -10.36
C GLN A 123 4.09 2.69 -9.54
N ALA A 124 3.36 2.69 -8.43
CA ALA A 124 3.05 1.46 -7.68
C ALA A 124 2.27 0.48 -8.56
N VAL A 125 1.24 0.95 -9.26
CA VAL A 125 0.46 0.14 -10.21
C VAL A 125 1.35 -0.36 -11.36
N LYS A 126 2.10 0.53 -11.99
CA LYS A 126 2.98 0.19 -13.11
C LYS A 126 4.04 -0.85 -12.72
N SER A 127 4.76 -0.63 -11.62
CA SER A 127 5.84 -1.51 -11.17
C SER A 127 5.35 -2.85 -10.64
N SER A 128 4.06 -2.96 -10.27
CA SER A 128 3.41 -4.23 -9.91
C SER A 128 2.80 -4.98 -11.10
N GLY A 129 2.90 -4.43 -12.31
CA GLY A 129 2.22 -4.97 -13.49
C GLY A 129 0.69 -4.88 -13.39
N GLY A 130 0.17 -3.80 -12.80
CA GLY A 130 -1.27 -3.57 -12.63
C GLY A 130 -1.88 -4.27 -11.41
N LYS A 131 -1.09 -4.88 -10.53
CA LYS A 131 -1.59 -5.78 -9.47
C LYS A 131 -1.66 -5.16 -8.07
N HIS A 132 -1.42 -3.86 -7.93
CA HIS A 132 -1.47 -3.20 -6.61
C HIS A 132 -2.86 -2.61 -6.37
N ALA A 133 -3.72 -3.39 -5.74
CA ALA A 133 -5.13 -3.05 -5.54
C ALA A 133 -5.34 -1.75 -4.75
N GLU A 134 -4.56 -1.53 -3.68
CA GLU A 134 -4.65 -0.34 -2.85
C GLU A 134 -4.23 0.93 -3.62
N ALA A 135 -3.21 0.82 -4.47
CA ALA A 135 -2.80 1.96 -5.32
C ALA A 135 -3.84 2.26 -6.41
N LEU A 136 -4.50 1.25 -6.95
CA LEU A 136 -5.63 1.42 -7.87
C LEU A 136 -6.81 2.12 -7.17
N PHE A 137 -7.10 1.76 -5.92
CA PHE A 137 -8.11 2.45 -5.13
C PHE A 137 -7.80 3.94 -4.94
N GLU A 138 -6.55 4.28 -4.59
CA GLU A 138 -6.13 5.69 -4.44
C GLU A 138 -6.23 6.46 -5.78
N LEU A 139 -5.85 5.83 -6.90
CA LEU A 139 -6.02 6.43 -8.22
C LEU A 139 -7.50 6.65 -8.57
N ALA A 140 -8.38 5.73 -8.18
CA ALA A 140 -9.82 5.89 -8.36
C ALA A 140 -10.35 7.11 -7.58
N LEU A 141 -9.92 7.28 -6.32
CA LEU A 141 -10.26 8.45 -5.51
C LEU A 141 -9.79 9.76 -6.15
N GLU A 142 -8.56 9.79 -6.68
CA GLU A 142 -8.02 10.96 -7.36
C GLU A 142 -8.78 11.28 -8.66
N SER A 143 -9.14 10.26 -9.45
CA SER A 143 -9.96 10.42 -10.65
C SER A 143 -11.31 11.02 -10.31
N GLN A 144 -11.92 10.56 -9.23
CA GLN A 144 -13.20 11.04 -8.76
C GLN A 144 -13.15 12.49 -8.26
N ARG A 145 -12.11 12.87 -7.49
CA ARG A 145 -11.88 14.27 -7.10
C ARG A 145 -11.69 15.20 -8.30
N ALA A 146 -11.13 14.68 -9.39
CA ALA A 146 -10.99 15.38 -10.65
C ALA A 146 -12.30 15.43 -11.47
N GLY A 147 -13.39 14.79 -11.04
CA GLY A 147 -14.66 14.67 -11.75
C GLY A 147 -14.63 13.66 -12.91
N ASP A 148 -13.57 12.87 -13.04
CA ASP A 148 -13.46 11.80 -14.03
C ASP A 148 -14.04 10.50 -13.47
N GLU A 149 -15.38 10.43 -13.46
CA GLU A 149 -16.10 9.27 -12.95
C GLU A 149 -15.83 7.99 -13.75
N ARG A 150 -15.53 8.11 -15.06
CA ARG A 150 -15.21 6.95 -15.89
C ARG A 150 -13.90 6.31 -15.47
N SER A 151 -12.84 7.09 -15.36
CA SER A 151 -11.55 6.57 -14.90
C SER A 151 -11.64 6.07 -13.45
N ALA A 152 -12.44 6.72 -12.61
CA ALA A 152 -12.67 6.25 -11.23
C ALA A 152 -13.34 4.87 -11.23
N PHE A 153 -14.39 4.69 -12.01
CA PHE A 153 -15.10 3.41 -12.17
C PHE A 153 -14.14 2.29 -12.61
N ASP A 154 -13.36 2.53 -13.67
CA ASP A 154 -12.41 1.58 -14.22
C ASP A 154 -11.33 1.17 -13.18
N HIS A 155 -10.79 2.15 -12.44
CA HIS A 155 -9.81 1.89 -11.40
C HIS A 155 -10.41 1.11 -10.20
N TYR A 156 -11.67 1.42 -9.77
CA TYR A 156 -12.32 0.64 -8.71
C TYR A 156 -12.54 -0.81 -9.13
N GLN A 157 -13.00 -1.05 -10.37
CA GLN A 157 -13.18 -2.41 -10.88
C GLN A 157 -11.85 -3.19 -10.92
N GLN A 158 -10.78 -2.54 -11.38
CA GLN A 158 -9.44 -3.14 -11.37
C GLN A 158 -8.99 -3.44 -9.95
N ALA A 159 -9.21 -2.53 -8.99
CA ALA A 159 -8.87 -2.74 -7.58
C ALA A 159 -9.63 -3.93 -6.98
N ILE A 160 -10.92 -4.06 -7.24
CA ILE A 160 -11.74 -5.22 -6.83
C ILE A 160 -11.14 -6.51 -7.37
N THR A 161 -10.86 -6.56 -8.69
CA THR A 161 -10.27 -7.72 -9.35
C THR A 161 -8.92 -8.11 -8.73
N GLN A 162 -8.04 -7.14 -8.51
CA GLN A 162 -6.68 -7.40 -8.00
C GLN A 162 -6.67 -7.75 -6.51
N SER A 163 -7.61 -7.23 -5.72
CA SER A 163 -7.78 -7.58 -4.30
C SER A 163 -8.43 -8.94 -4.08
N LYS A 164 -8.85 -9.62 -5.14
CA LYS A 164 -9.67 -10.83 -5.08
C LYS A 164 -10.95 -10.59 -4.28
N ASP A 165 -11.59 -9.47 -4.58
CA ASP A 165 -12.87 -9.08 -3.99
C ASP A 165 -12.81 -8.87 -2.47
N ARG A 166 -11.73 -8.22 -1.97
CA ARG A 166 -11.53 -7.97 -0.53
C ARG A 166 -11.43 -6.48 -0.16
N LEU A 167 -11.99 -5.59 -0.98
CA LEU A 167 -11.98 -4.15 -0.74
C LEU A 167 -13.41 -3.60 -0.68
N PRO A 168 -14.09 -3.70 0.46
CA PRO A 168 -15.48 -3.22 0.61
C PRO A 168 -15.64 -1.72 0.29
N ALA A 169 -14.59 -0.91 0.49
CA ALA A 169 -14.61 0.50 0.11
C ALA A 169 -14.72 0.71 -1.42
N CYS A 170 -14.11 -0.17 -2.23
CA CYS A 170 -14.25 -0.11 -3.68
C CYS A 170 -15.71 -0.35 -4.09
N HIS A 171 -16.37 -1.37 -3.52
CA HIS A 171 -17.78 -1.66 -3.77
C HIS A 171 -18.67 -0.50 -3.35
N ASN A 172 -18.46 0.07 -2.16
CA ASN A 172 -19.22 1.24 -1.74
C ASN A 172 -19.08 2.41 -2.72
N ASN A 173 -17.85 2.75 -3.12
CA ASN A 173 -17.61 3.90 -3.99
C ASN A 173 -18.09 3.65 -5.43
N LEU A 174 -17.97 2.41 -5.92
CA LEU A 174 -18.55 1.99 -7.20
C LEU A 174 -20.08 2.10 -7.17
N GLY A 175 -20.71 1.65 -6.09
CA GLY A 175 -22.14 1.79 -5.88
C GLY A 175 -22.60 3.25 -5.90
N VAL A 176 -21.82 4.17 -5.31
CA VAL A 176 -22.13 5.61 -5.37
C VAL A 176 -22.07 6.16 -6.79
N ILE A 177 -21.07 5.76 -7.59
CA ILE A 177 -20.98 6.17 -9.01
C ILE A 177 -22.21 5.65 -9.78
N LEU A 178 -22.55 4.38 -9.60
CA LEU A 178 -23.71 3.76 -10.25
C LEU A 178 -25.03 4.44 -9.84
N ALA A 179 -25.22 4.73 -8.56
CA ALA A 179 -26.43 5.42 -8.08
C ALA A 179 -26.54 6.84 -8.65
N ARG A 180 -25.44 7.58 -8.76
CA ARG A 180 -25.40 8.91 -9.38
C ARG A 180 -25.76 8.87 -10.86
N SER A 181 -25.43 7.80 -11.55
CA SER A 181 -25.80 7.57 -12.96
C SER A 181 -27.22 7.00 -13.15
N GLY A 182 -27.99 6.81 -12.05
CA GLY A 182 -29.34 6.29 -12.07
C GLY A 182 -29.44 4.76 -12.11
N GLN A 183 -28.33 4.04 -12.05
CA GLN A 183 -28.27 2.57 -12.04
C GLN A 183 -28.46 2.03 -10.62
N LEU A 184 -29.67 2.23 -10.05
CA LEU A 184 -29.94 1.98 -8.63
C LEU A 184 -29.85 0.51 -8.26
N ASP A 185 -30.33 -0.40 -9.12
CA ASP A 185 -30.28 -1.84 -8.85
C ASP A 185 -28.83 -2.37 -8.80
N GLU A 186 -27.98 -1.88 -9.70
CA GLU A 186 -26.55 -2.18 -9.69
C GLU A 186 -25.86 -1.60 -8.46
N ALA A 187 -26.18 -0.35 -8.12
CA ALA A 187 -25.63 0.33 -6.94
C ALA A 187 -25.98 -0.43 -5.65
N MET A 188 -27.21 -0.89 -5.50
CA MET A 188 -27.63 -1.67 -4.32
C MET A 188 -26.84 -2.97 -4.21
N ARG A 189 -26.62 -3.71 -5.31
CA ARG A 189 -25.78 -4.92 -5.30
C ARG A 189 -24.36 -4.65 -4.84
N GLU A 190 -23.78 -3.52 -5.24
CA GLU A 190 -22.44 -3.11 -4.80
C GLU A 190 -22.41 -2.78 -3.30
N PHE A 191 -23.40 -2.06 -2.77
CA PHE A 191 -23.51 -1.78 -1.33
C PHE A 191 -23.74 -3.05 -0.50
N GLU A 192 -24.57 -3.97 -0.97
CA GLU A 192 -24.78 -5.27 -0.32
C GLU A 192 -23.48 -6.09 -0.28
N THR A 193 -22.68 -6.05 -1.36
CA THR A 193 -21.38 -6.71 -1.41
C THR A 193 -20.41 -6.11 -0.39
N ALA A 194 -20.35 -4.78 -0.30
CA ALA A 194 -19.56 -4.08 0.71
C ALA A 194 -19.97 -4.47 2.14
N LEU A 195 -21.27 -4.55 2.39
CA LEU A 195 -21.82 -4.98 3.69
C LEU A 195 -21.50 -6.44 4.01
N LYS A 196 -21.63 -7.33 3.04
CA LYS A 196 -21.28 -8.75 3.20
C LYS A 196 -19.80 -8.93 3.55
N GLN A 197 -18.90 -8.26 2.83
CA GLN A 197 -17.45 -8.32 3.08
C GLN A 197 -17.09 -7.77 4.46
N SER A 198 -17.74 -6.70 4.90
CA SER A 198 -17.51 -6.08 6.22
C SER A 198 -18.29 -6.73 7.36
N ARG A 199 -19.01 -7.83 7.10
CA ARG A 199 -19.92 -8.49 8.06
C ARG A 199 -20.95 -7.51 8.64
N GLY A 200 -21.47 -6.62 7.80
CA GLY A 200 -22.46 -5.62 8.18
C GLY A 200 -21.93 -4.41 8.96
N ARG A 201 -20.61 -4.29 9.13
CA ARG A 201 -20.00 -3.20 9.93
C ARG A 201 -19.76 -1.91 9.15
N PHE A 202 -19.93 -1.92 7.83
CA PHE A 202 -19.70 -0.77 6.96
C PHE A 202 -20.91 0.17 6.96
N VAL A 203 -20.85 1.19 7.81
CA VAL A 203 -21.99 2.10 8.08
C VAL A 203 -22.40 2.85 6.81
N GLU A 204 -21.45 3.40 6.05
CA GLU A 204 -21.70 4.18 4.85
C GLU A 204 -22.41 3.35 3.77
N ALA A 205 -21.99 2.12 3.57
CA ALA A 205 -22.65 1.21 2.61
C ALA A 205 -24.09 0.90 3.02
N ARG A 206 -24.37 0.77 4.34
CA ARG A 206 -25.72 0.55 4.85
C ARG A 206 -26.62 1.77 4.62
N GLU A 207 -26.09 2.97 4.89
CA GLU A 207 -26.82 4.22 4.67
C GLU A 207 -27.08 4.46 3.19
N ASN A 208 -26.08 4.20 2.33
CA ASN A 208 -26.20 4.33 0.88
C ASN A 208 -27.23 3.34 0.30
N LEU A 209 -27.25 2.10 0.80
CA LEU A 209 -28.25 1.10 0.41
C LEU A 209 -29.66 1.57 0.74
N ALA A 210 -29.88 2.08 1.97
CA ALA A 210 -31.18 2.62 2.39
C ALA A 210 -31.60 3.84 1.55
N LEU A 211 -30.65 4.72 1.20
CA LEU A 211 -30.91 5.86 0.31
C LEU A 211 -31.32 5.42 -1.08
N CYS A 212 -30.67 4.40 -1.67
CA CYS A 212 -31.07 3.86 -2.98
C CYS A 212 -32.49 3.26 -2.96
N GLN A 213 -32.85 2.54 -1.89
CA GLN A 213 -34.19 2.03 -1.72
C GLN A 213 -35.25 3.17 -1.67
N GLN A 214 -34.96 4.24 -0.92
CA GLN A 214 -35.83 5.42 -0.89
C GLN A 214 -35.93 6.13 -2.24
N MET A 215 -34.83 6.17 -3.02
CA MET A 215 -34.80 6.76 -4.37
C MET A 215 -35.68 5.99 -5.35
N LEU A 216 -35.74 4.66 -5.27
CA LEU A 216 -36.63 3.83 -6.05
C LEU A 216 -38.11 4.10 -5.70
N ASP A 217 -38.42 4.23 -4.41
CA ASP A 217 -39.79 4.43 -3.94
C ASP A 217 -40.32 5.86 -4.22
N SER A 218 -39.45 6.87 -4.23
CA SER A 218 -39.86 8.28 -4.24
C SER A 218 -39.58 9.04 -5.52
N SER A 219 -38.85 8.47 -6.48
CA SER A 219 -38.33 9.13 -7.69
C SER A 219 -37.58 10.46 -7.40
N SER A 220 -37.00 10.60 -6.21
CA SER A 220 -36.46 11.83 -5.70
C SER A 220 -34.96 11.97 -6.01
N GLN A 221 -34.58 12.82 -6.97
CA GLN A 221 -33.20 13.17 -7.27
C GLN A 221 -32.45 13.86 -6.11
N ARG A 222 -33.16 14.39 -5.11
CA ARG A 222 -32.55 15.10 -3.96
C ARG A 222 -31.71 14.17 -3.06
N LEU A 223 -31.98 12.85 -3.08
CA LEU A 223 -31.26 11.86 -2.28
C LEU A 223 -29.86 11.54 -2.82
N ILE A 224 -29.58 11.84 -4.11
CA ILE A 224 -28.27 11.60 -4.73
C ILE A 224 -27.15 12.33 -3.99
N ALA A 225 -27.40 13.55 -3.53
CA ALA A 225 -26.41 14.34 -2.82
C ALA A 225 -26.06 13.80 -1.43
N ALA A 226 -26.91 12.92 -0.86
CA ALA A 226 -26.69 12.31 0.45
C ALA A 226 -25.82 11.04 0.41
N LEU A 227 -25.51 10.51 -0.79
CA LEU A 227 -24.70 9.30 -0.94
C LEU A 227 -23.26 9.52 -0.42
N LYS A 228 -22.80 8.60 0.40
CA LYS A 228 -21.52 8.69 1.11
C LYS A 228 -20.46 7.85 0.45
N MET A 229 -19.39 8.50 0.10
CA MET A 229 -18.16 7.87 -0.39
C MET A 229 -17.11 7.76 0.70
N ILE A 230 -16.23 6.80 0.55
CA ILE A 230 -15.03 6.73 1.36
C ILE A 230 -13.97 7.65 0.74
N GLU A 231 -13.58 8.66 1.50
CA GLU A 231 -12.55 9.66 1.12
C GLU A 231 -11.24 9.41 1.88
N GLY A 232 -10.77 8.23 1.96
CA GLY A 232 -9.52 7.97 2.69
C GLY A 232 -8.81 6.74 2.18
N GLY A 233 -7.50 6.70 2.39
CA GLY A 233 -6.66 5.63 1.91
C GLY A 233 -7.18 4.24 2.23
N ALA A 234 -6.95 3.29 1.34
CA ALA A 234 -7.33 1.89 1.52
C ALA A 234 -6.89 1.33 2.89
N GLY A 235 -5.83 1.88 3.47
CA GLY A 235 -5.38 1.59 4.83
C GLY A 235 -6.36 2.02 5.94
N ALA A 236 -7.23 3.00 5.72
CA ALA A 236 -8.27 3.39 6.69
C ALA A 236 -9.48 2.43 6.62
N ALA A 237 -9.84 2.00 5.41
CA ALA A 237 -10.92 1.05 5.19
C ALA A 237 -10.58 -0.39 5.65
N MET A 238 -9.29 -0.75 5.65
CA MET A 238 -8.80 -2.06 6.13
C MET A 238 -8.64 -2.13 7.66
N ARG A 239 -8.66 -1.00 8.39
CA ARG A 239 -8.56 -0.96 9.87
C ARG A 239 -9.87 -1.28 10.60
N ALA A 240 -10.94 -1.56 9.89
CA ALA A 240 -12.23 -1.98 10.47
C ALA A 240 -12.29 -3.50 10.74
N GLU A 241 -11.18 -4.22 10.63
CA GLU A 241 -10.96 -5.60 11.06
C GLU A 241 -10.16 -5.59 12.38
#